data_16ffe327697796dc4650311990f93e13
#
_entry.id   16ffe327697796dc4650311990f93e13
#
_cell.length_a   1.000
_cell.length_b   1.000
_cell.length_c   1.000
_cell.angle_alpha   90.00
_cell.angle_beta   90.00
_cell.angle_gamma   90.00
#
_symmetry.space_group_name_H-M   'P 1'
#
loop_
_entity.id
_entity.type
_entity.pdbx_description
1 polymer ?
#
loop_
_entity_poly.entity_id
_entity_poly.type
_entity_poly.pdbx_seq_one_letter_code
_entity_poly.pdbx_strand_id
1 'polypeptide(L)'
;STIGYWLSQKTNYPFFDADKHLEEKENRIISDIFANEGEEYFRDLETKYLKELSERQGIIISTGGGAVKKKENIDILKQNGIVIFLDRTIEDISRENHENRPLLQNIENLWKLYDERINLYRKYADIIIKNDDDMDVVTDRIITTLKGKL
;
A
#
# COMPACT_ATOMS: atom_id res chain seq x y z
N SER A 1 -6.08 3.50 3.44
CA SER A 1 -4.90 3.99 4.01
C SER A 1 -5.00 5.44 4.47
N THR A 2 -4.81 5.61 5.75
CA THR A 2 -5.01 6.90 6.41
C THR A 2 -3.93 7.92 6.03
N ILE A 3 -2.68 7.47 5.85
CA ILE A 3 -1.58 8.34 5.45
C ILE A 3 -1.83 8.92 4.05
N GLY A 4 -2.32 8.11 3.12
CA GLY A 4 -2.65 8.58 1.78
C GLY A 4 -3.71 9.69 1.80
N TYR A 5 -4.74 9.51 2.62
CA TYR A 5 -5.79 10.52 2.79
C TYR A 5 -5.22 11.83 3.35
N TRP A 6 -4.41 11.76 4.40
CA TRP A 6 -3.78 12.95 5.00
C TRP A 6 -2.86 13.66 4.01
N LEU A 7 -2.10 12.88 3.24
CA LEU A 7 -1.22 13.44 2.22
C LEU A 7 -2.04 14.17 1.14
N SER A 8 -3.18 13.59 0.74
CA SER A 8 -4.10 14.20 -0.20
C SER A 8 -4.62 15.54 0.30
N GLN A 9 -5.00 15.62 1.59
CA GLN A 9 -5.48 16.86 2.18
C GLN A 9 -4.43 17.96 2.18
N LYS A 10 -3.17 17.62 2.39
CA LYS A 10 -2.07 18.60 2.46
C LYS A 10 -1.55 19.03 1.07
N THR A 11 -1.69 18.17 0.08
CA THR A 11 -1.13 18.44 -1.26
C THR A 11 -2.20 18.80 -2.29
N ASN A 12 -3.46 18.59 -1.99
CA ASN A 12 -4.60 18.73 -2.91
C ASN A 12 -4.57 17.77 -4.10
N TYR A 13 -3.73 16.74 -4.07
CA TYR A 13 -3.77 15.66 -5.06
C TYR A 13 -4.89 14.68 -4.72
N PRO A 14 -5.67 14.22 -5.71
CA PRO A 14 -6.70 13.20 -5.47
C PRO A 14 -6.10 11.91 -4.91
N PHE A 15 -6.83 11.27 -4.00
CA PHE A 15 -6.42 10.04 -3.36
C PHE A 15 -7.27 8.87 -3.84
N PHE A 16 -6.61 7.77 -4.20
CA PHE A 16 -7.26 6.51 -4.57
C PHE A 16 -6.69 5.37 -3.74
N ASP A 17 -7.59 4.65 -3.07
CA ASP A 17 -7.24 3.38 -2.43
C ASP A 17 -7.42 2.29 -3.48
N ALA A 18 -6.34 1.62 -3.86
CA ALA A 18 -6.36 0.64 -4.95
C ALA A 18 -7.30 -0.53 -4.66
N ASP A 19 -7.36 -0.99 -3.42
CA ASP A 19 -8.25 -2.10 -3.04
C ASP A 19 -9.72 -1.70 -3.15
N LYS A 20 -10.06 -0.50 -2.67
CA LYS A 20 -11.43 0.01 -2.79
C LYS A 20 -11.82 0.25 -4.24
N HIS A 21 -10.90 0.77 -5.03
CA HIS A 21 -11.12 0.97 -6.46
C HIS A 21 -11.44 -0.35 -7.16
N LEU A 22 -10.67 -1.39 -6.86
CA LEU A 22 -10.90 -2.74 -7.39
C LEU A 22 -12.29 -3.25 -6.99
N GLU A 23 -12.64 -3.14 -5.72
CA GLU A 23 -13.94 -3.61 -5.22
C GLU A 23 -15.11 -2.89 -5.90
N GLU A 24 -14.99 -1.59 -6.10
CA GLU A 24 -16.02 -0.79 -6.77
C GLU A 24 -16.15 -1.19 -8.25
N LYS A 25 -15.04 -1.37 -8.95
CA LYS A 25 -15.06 -1.74 -10.37
C LYS A 25 -15.57 -3.16 -10.59
N GLU A 26 -15.23 -4.09 -9.72
CA GLU A 26 -15.69 -5.47 -9.81
C GLU A 26 -17.06 -5.68 -9.20
N ASN A 27 -17.56 -4.71 -8.44
CA ASN A 27 -18.81 -4.81 -7.68
C ASN A 27 -18.81 -6.04 -6.75
N ARG A 28 -17.66 -6.31 -6.13
CA ARG A 28 -17.43 -7.45 -5.23
C ARG A 28 -16.42 -7.05 -4.17
N ILE A 29 -16.55 -7.59 -2.97
CA ILE A 29 -15.54 -7.41 -1.94
C ILE A 29 -14.38 -8.40 -2.15
N ILE A 30 -13.17 -7.99 -1.76
CA ILE A 30 -11.95 -8.77 -1.99
C ILE A 30 -12.02 -10.14 -1.35
N SER A 31 -12.57 -10.25 -0.14
CA SER A 31 -12.70 -11.54 0.54
C SER A 31 -13.53 -12.53 -0.27
N ASP A 32 -14.58 -12.07 -0.94
CA ASP A 32 -15.39 -12.93 -1.81
C ASP A 32 -14.63 -13.34 -3.07
N ILE A 33 -13.84 -12.43 -3.62
CA ILE A 33 -12.99 -12.74 -4.78
C ILE A 33 -12.00 -13.85 -4.42
N PHE A 34 -11.33 -13.73 -3.27
CA PHE A 34 -10.42 -14.77 -2.79
C PHE A 34 -11.12 -16.11 -2.58
N ALA A 35 -12.28 -16.09 -1.94
CA ALA A 35 -13.02 -17.31 -1.63
C ALA A 35 -13.51 -18.04 -2.87
N ASN A 36 -13.97 -17.30 -3.88
CA ASN A 36 -14.59 -17.87 -5.09
C ASN A 36 -13.60 -18.11 -6.21
N GLU A 37 -12.60 -17.24 -6.37
CA GLU A 37 -11.70 -17.27 -7.53
C GLU A 37 -10.23 -17.56 -7.16
N GLY A 38 -9.84 -17.37 -5.92
CA GLY A 38 -8.48 -17.62 -5.44
C GLY A 38 -7.55 -16.41 -5.55
N GLU A 39 -6.35 -16.55 -4.95
CA GLU A 39 -5.38 -15.45 -4.86
C GLU A 39 -4.85 -15.03 -6.22
N GLU A 40 -4.54 -15.98 -7.10
CA GLU A 40 -3.98 -15.68 -8.41
C GLU A 40 -4.90 -14.78 -9.24
N TYR A 41 -6.18 -15.09 -9.23
CA TYR A 41 -7.19 -14.27 -9.90
C TYR A 41 -7.22 -12.86 -9.33
N PHE A 42 -7.22 -12.74 -8.00
CA PHE A 42 -7.17 -11.43 -7.34
C PHE A 42 -5.92 -10.64 -7.74
N ARG A 43 -4.75 -11.29 -7.76
CA ARG A 43 -3.50 -10.61 -8.12
C ARG A 43 -3.50 -10.09 -9.56
N ASP A 44 -4.15 -10.80 -10.46
CA ASP A 44 -4.31 -10.33 -11.84
C ASP A 44 -5.22 -9.10 -11.91
N LEU A 45 -6.31 -9.08 -11.14
CA LEU A 45 -7.17 -7.91 -11.03
C LEU A 45 -6.43 -6.73 -10.40
N GLU A 46 -5.65 -6.98 -9.36
CA GLU A 46 -4.86 -5.96 -8.71
C GLU A 46 -3.92 -5.28 -9.72
N THR A 47 -3.22 -6.05 -10.51
CA THR A 47 -2.33 -5.53 -11.56
C THR A 47 -3.10 -4.71 -12.59
N LYS A 48 -4.26 -5.20 -13.02
CA LYS A 48 -5.12 -4.50 -13.99
C LYS A 48 -5.50 -3.11 -13.49
N TYR A 49 -5.97 -3.02 -12.25
CA TYR A 49 -6.45 -1.75 -11.71
C TYR A 49 -5.33 -0.81 -11.29
N LEU A 50 -4.19 -1.34 -10.87
CA LEU A 50 -3.00 -0.52 -10.64
C LEU A 50 -2.54 0.13 -11.95
N LYS A 51 -2.60 -0.61 -13.05
CA LYS A 51 -2.26 -0.06 -14.36
C LYS A 51 -3.20 1.08 -14.76
N GLU A 52 -4.51 0.91 -14.59
CA GLU A 52 -5.48 1.96 -14.85
C GLU A 52 -5.20 3.22 -14.04
N LEU A 53 -4.97 3.06 -12.73
CA LEU A 53 -4.70 4.19 -11.85
C LEU A 53 -3.37 4.87 -12.20
N SER A 54 -2.35 4.10 -12.55
CA SER A 54 -1.01 4.63 -12.85
C SER A 54 -0.97 5.49 -14.10
N GLU A 55 -1.93 5.35 -14.98
CA GLU A 55 -2.05 6.17 -16.17
C GLU A 55 -2.49 7.60 -15.87
N ARG A 56 -3.06 7.83 -14.69
CA ARG A 56 -3.44 9.17 -14.22
C ARG A 56 -2.23 9.84 -13.61
N GLN A 57 -2.05 11.13 -13.91
CA GLN A 57 -0.98 11.93 -13.33
C GLN A 57 -1.50 12.78 -12.17
N GLY A 58 -0.61 13.11 -11.23
CA GLY A 58 -0.94 13.98 -10.12
C GLY A 58 -1.94 13.37 -9.14
N ILE A 59 -1.80 12.08 -8.84
CA ILE A 59 -2.64 11.39 -7.88
C ILE A 59 -1.79 10.67 -6.83
N ILE A 60 -2.44 10.32 -5.74
CA ILE A 60 -1.86 9.51 -4.69
C ILE A 60 -2.57 8.16 -4.71
N ILE A 61 -1.80 7.08 -4.80
CA ILE A 61 -2.33 5.72 -4.80
C ILE A 61 -1.85 5.00 -3.54
N SER A 62 -2.79 4.47 -2.77
CA SER A 62 -2.49 3.57 -1.66
C SER A 62 -2.69 2.15 -2.16
N THR A 63 -1.67 1.31 -2.01
CA THR A 63 -1.75 -0.09 -2.44
C THR A 63 -1.91 -1.02 -1.25
N GLY A 64 -2.46 -2.21 -1.49
CA GLY A 64 -2.42 -3.28 -0.50
C GLY A 64 -0.99 -3.80 -0.32
N GLY A 65 -0.72 -4.38 0.84
CA GLY A 65 0.62 -4.85 1.19
C GLY A 65 1.17 -5.95 0.27
N GLY A 66 0.30 -6.69 -0.39
CA GLY A 66 0.72 -7.78 -1.29
C GLY A 66 1.02 -7.35 -2.72
N ALA A 67 0.80 -6.08 -3.07
CA ALA A 67 1.10 -5.59 -4.42
C ALA A 67 2.58 -5.77 -4.78
N VAL A 68 3.46 -5.71 -3.80
CA VAL A 68 4.91 -5.85 -3.97
C VAL A 68 5.33 -7.26 -4.43
N LYS A 69 4.47 -8.25 -4.29
CA LYS A 69 4.77 -9.63 -4.70
C LYS A 69 4.97 -9.77 -6.21
N LYS A 70 4.39 -8.89 -7.01
CA LYS A 70 4.59 -8.88 -8.46
C LYS A 70 5.45 -7.69 -8.84
N LYS A 71 6.63 -7.96 -9.38
CA LYS A 71 7.52 -6.92 -9.90
C LYS A 71 6.82 -6.06 -10.95
N GLU A 72 5.93 -6.66 -11.74
CA GLU A 72 5.15 -5.96 -12.76
C GLU A 72 4.38 -4.77 -12.16
N ASN A 73 3.78 -4.95 -10.98
CA ASN A 73 3.07 -3.87 -10.30
C ASN A 73 4.00 -2.70 -9.98
N ILE A 74 5.20 -3.00 -9.52
CA ILE A 74 6.19 -1.98 -9.17
C ILE A 74 6.66 -1.24 -10.42
N ASP A 75 6.94 -1.97 -11.49
CA ASP A 75 7.35 -1.36 -12.76
C ASP A 75 6.26 -0.43 -13.32
N ILE A 76 5.01 -0.85 -13.26
CA ILE A 76 3.86 -0.04 -13.67
C ILE A 76 3.80 1.26 -12.86
N LEU A 77 3.91 1.17 -11.55
CA LEU A 77 3.80 2.34 -10.67
C LEU A 77 4.98 3.30 -10.86
N LYS A 78 6.18 2.78 -11.09
CA LYS A 78 7.38 3.60 -11.27
C LYS A 78 7.43 4.34 -12.61
N GLN A 79 6.69 3.88 -13.61
CA GLN A 79 6.67 4.56 -14.91
C GLN A 79 6.19 6.00 -14.80
N ASN A 80 5.21 6.26 -13.95
CA ASN A 80 4.59 7.58 -13.83
C ASN A 80 4.62 8.14 -12.42
N GLY A 81 5.30 7.49 -11.48
CA GLY A 81 5.24 7.90 -10.09
C GLY A 81 6.45 7.49 -9.27
N ILE A 82 6.36 7.85 -8.00
CA ILE A 82 7.37 7.54 -6.98
C ILE A 82 6.75 6.54 -6.01
N VAL A 83 7.47 5.44 -5.75
CA VAL A 83 7.03 4.41 -4.83
C VAL A 83 7.60 4.71 -3.44
N ILE A 84 6.69 4.91 -2.48
CA ILE A 84 7.04 5.22 -1.10
C ILE A 84 6.69 4.01 -0.22
N PHE A 85 7.66 3.54 0.54
CA PHE A 85 7.43 2.52 1.55
C PHE A 85 7.33 3.20 2.92
N LEU A 86 6.23 2.93 3.64
CA LEU A 86 6.03 3.38 5.00
C LEU A 86 6.52 2.28 5.93
N ASP A 87 7.69 2.50 6.55
CA ASP A 87 8.36 1.51 7.37
C ASP A 87 7.84 1.57 8.81
N ARG A 88 7.18 0.49 9.24
CA ARG A 88 6.72 0.31 10.61
C ARG A 88 7.42 -0.88 11.23
N THR A 89 7.58 -0.85 12.56
CA THR A 89 8.08 -2.02 13.26
C THR A 89 7.01 -3.12 13.29
N ILE A 90 7.46 -4.37 13.40
CA ILE A 90 6.52 -5.49 13.47
C ILE A 90 5.70 -5.42 14.76
N GLU A 91 6.26 -4.88 15.83
CA GLU A 91 5.55 -4.67 17.09
C GLU A 91 4.38 -3.71 16.91
N ASP A 92 4.58 -2.62 16.19
CA ASP A 92 3.51 -1.66 15.90
C ASP A 92 2.42 -2.28 15.04
N ILE A 93 2.79 -3.04 14.02
CA ILE A 93 1.85 -3.76 13.15
C ILE A 93 1.07 -4.79 13.95
N SER A 94 1.74 -5.54 14.82
CA SER A 94 1.12 -6.54 15.67
C SER A 94 0.09 -5.92 16.60
N ARG A 95 0.43 -4.79 17.22
CA ARG A 95 -0.47 -4.09 18.14
C ARG A 95 -1.73 -3.60 17.44
N GLU A 96 -1.58 -3.01 16.27
CA GLU A 96 -2.70 -2.53 15.46
C GLU A 96 -3.62 -3.67 15.03
N ASN A 97 -3.05 -4.78 14.61
CA ASN A 97 -3.81 -5.94 14.17
C ASN A 97 -4.57 -6.62 15.29
N HIS A 98 -4.04 -6.61 16.52
CA HIS A 98 -4.74 -7.13 17.68
C HIS A 98 -6.03 -6.36 17.97
N GLU A 99 -6.03 -5.06 17.76
CA GLU A 99 -7.21 -4.23 18.00
C GLU A 99 -8.26 -4.39 16.91
N ASN A 100 -7.83 -4.52 15.65
CA ASN A 100 -8.71 -4.45 14.50
C ASN A 100 -8.95 -5.77 13.79
N ARG A 101 -8.14 -6.79 14.05
CA ARG A 101 -8.21 -8.07 13.36
C ARG A 101 -7.98 -9.25 14.33
N PRO A 102 -9.03 -9.64 15.04
CA PRO A 102 -8.91 -10.76 15.98
C PRO A 102 -8.51 -12.10 15.34
N LEU A 103 -8.54 -12.19 14.00
CA LEU A 103 -8.15 -13.38 13.27
C LEU A 103 -6.64 -13.55 13.10
N LEU A 104 -5.85 -12.52 13.31
CA LEU A 104 -4.39 -12.63 13.36
C LEU A 104 -3.98 -13.09 14.77
N GLN A 105 -4.46 -14.25 15.14
CA GLN A 105 -4.20 -14.83 16.46
C GLN A 105 -2.79 -15.37 16.56
N ASN A 106 -2.11 -15.55 15.44
CA ASN A 106 -0.81 -16.17 15.39
C ASN A 106 0.26 -15.16 15.03
N ILE A 107 1.01 -14.73 16.06
CA ILE A 107 2.13 -13.80 15.90
C ILE A 107 3.20 -14.38 14.97
N GLU A 108 3.37 -15.70 14.96
CA GLU A 108 4.34 -16.36 14.08
C GLU A 108 4.00 -16.13 12.61
N ASN A 109 2.71 -16.17 12.25
CA ASN A 109 2.27 -15.88 10.88
C ASN A 109 2.54 -14.43 10.50
N LEU A 110 2.36 -13.50 11.44
CA LEU A 110 2.65 -12.10 11.22
C LEU A 110 4.15 -11.86 11.00
N TRP A 111 5.01 -12.47 11.81
CA TRP A 111 6.47 -12.41 11.65
C TRP A 111 6.91 -12.97 10.30
N LYS A 112 6.37 -14.13 9.93
CA LYS A 112 6.68 -14.76 8.65
C LYS A 112 6.27 -13.88 7.48
N LEU A 113 5.07 -13.31 7.52
CA LEU A 113 4.58 -12.41 6.49
C LEU A 113 5.44 -11.16 6.38
N TYR A 114 5.81 -10.58 7.52
CA TYR A 114 6.70 -9.43 7.58
C TYR A 114 8.05 -9.75 6.95
N ASP A 115 8.68 -10.86 7.33
CA ASP A 115 9.98 -11.26 6.82
C ASP A 115 9.96 -11.50 5.29
N GLU A 116 8.88 -12.08 4.79
CA GLU A 116 8.73 -12.33 3.37
C GLU A 116 8.64 -11.03 2.56
N ARG A 117 8.00 -10.01 3.11
CA ARG A 117 7.68 -8.78 2.39
C ARG A 117 8.67 -7.64 2.59
N ILE A 118 9.29 -7.54 3.78
CA ILE A 118 10.09 -6.38 4.14
C ILE A 118 11.27 -6.14 3.18
N ASN A 119 11.92 -7.20 2.75
CA ASN A 119 13.03 -7.09 1.81
C ASN A 119 12.56 -6.60 0.44
N LEU A 120 11.37 -7.02 0.02
CA LEU A 120 10.77 -6.56 -1.24
C LEU A 120 10.39 -5.09 -1.16
N TYR A 121 9.80 -4.66 -0.05
CA TYR A 121 9.45 -3.25 0.15
C TYR A 121 10.71 -2.38 0.06
N ARG A 122 11.77 -2.75 0.77
CA ARG A 122 13.01 -1.99 0.78
C ARG A 122 13.71 -1.99 -0.57
N LYS A 123 13.66 -3.11 -1.27
CA LYS A 123 14.28 -3.25 -2.60
C LYS A 123 13.60 -2.35 -3.64
N TYR A 124 12.27 -2.29 -3.62
CA TYR A 124 11.50 -1.64 -4.68
C TYR A 124 11.11 -0.20 -4.36
N ALA A 125 11.19 0.24 -3.12
CA ALA A 125 10.83 1.61 -2.77
C ALA A 125 11.83 2.61 -3.34
N ASP A 126 11.32 3.71 -3.86
CA ASP A 126 12.13 4.87 -4.22
C ASP A 126 12.49 5.67 -2.98
N ILE A 127 11.57 5.71 -2.03
CA ILE A 127 11.71 6.45 -0.79
C ILE A 127 11.21 5.56 0.35
N ILE A 128 11.95 5.55 1.46
CA ILE A 128 11.56 4.87 2.69
C ILE A 128 11.32 5.90 3.76
N ILE A 129 10.12 5.93 4.33
CA ILE A 129 9.73 6.87 5.37
C ILE A 129 9.35 6.08 6.62
N LYS A 130 9.94 6.44 7.76
CA LYS A 130 9.55 5.84 9.04
C LYS A 130 8.15 6.29 9.43
N ASN A 131 7.28 5.33 9.68
CA ASN A 131 5.91 5.55 10.12
C ASN A 131 5.82 5.25 11.62
N ASP A 132 6.52 6.06 12.42
CA ASP A 132 6.69 5.87 13.85
C ASP A 132 6.19 7.05 14.68
N ASP A 133 5.36 7.90 14.12
CA ASP A 133 4.89 9.13 14.75
C ASP A 133 3.45 9.43 14.31
N ASP A 134 2.92 10.58 14.72
CA ASP A 134 1.60 11.04 14.30
C ASP A 134 1.54 11.16 12.77
N MET A 135 0.35 10.95 12.22
CA MET A 135 0.13 11.05 10.78
C MET A 135 0.54 12.41 10.21
N ASP A 136 0.35 13.47 10.99
CA ASP A 136 0.75 14.81 10.60
C ASP A 136 2.27 14.91 10.40
N VAL A 137 3.03 14.36 11.32
CA VAL A 137 4.50 14.34 11.25
C VAL A 137 4.97 13.47 10.09
N VAL A 138 4.38 12.28 9.93
CA VAL A 138 4.76 11.34 8.87
C VAL A 138 4.46 11.93 7.49
N THR A 139 3.30 12.55 7.30
CA THR A 139 2.98 13.21 6.03
C THR A 139 3.91 14.36 5.72
N ASP A 140 4.31 15.14 6.72
CA ASP A 140 5.30 16.21 6.52
C ASP A 140 6.67 15.67 6.11
N ARG A 141 7.09 14.52 6.67
CA ARG A 141 8.32 13.83 6.25
C ARG A 141 8.27 13.46 4.77
N ILE A 142 7.12 12.93 4.32
CA ILE A 142 6.90 12.57 2.93
C ILE A 142 7.02 13.80 2.03
N ILE A 143 6.30 14.86 2.35
CA ILE A 143 6.28 16.10 1.56
C ILE A 143 7.68 16.69 1.47
N THR A 144 8.39 16.79 2.60
CA THR A 144 9.74 17.34 2.64
C THR A 144 10.69 16.53 1.76
N THR A 145 10.60 15.21 1.83
CA THR A 145 11.44 14.33 1.02
C THR A 145 11.13 14.45 -0.47
N LEU A 146 9.86 14.56 -0.83
CA LEU A 146 9.43 14.74 -2.23
C LEU A 146 9.92 16.05 -2.82
N LYS A 147 9.88 17.14 -2.04
CA LYS A 147 10.38 18.44 -2.49
C LYS A 147 11.86 18.40 -2.85
N GLY A 148 12.64 17.60 -2.16
CA GLY A 148 14.06 17.44 -2.48
C GLY A 148 14.30 16.61 -3.74
N LYS A 149 13.30 15.88 -4.23
CA LYS A 149 13.43 14.99 -5.40
C LYS A 149 12.72 15.51 -6.63
N LEU A 150 11.84 16.45 -6.44
CA LEU A 150 11.14 17.14 -7.53
C LEU A 150 11.81 18.46 -7.83
#